data_e1e7ee5f9645f9b20833c76db21316ff
#
_entry.id   e1e7ee5f9645f9b20833c76db21316ff
#
_cell.length_a   1.000
_cell.length_b   1.000
_cell.length_c   1.000
_cell.angle_alpha   90.00
_cell.angle_beta   90.00
_cell.angle_gamma   90.00
#
_symmetry.space_group_name_H-M   'P 1'
#
loop_
_entity.id
_entity.type
_entity.pdbx_description
1 polymer ?
#
loop_
_entity_poly.entity_id
_entity_poly.type
_entity_poly.pdbx_seq_one_letter_code
_entity_poly.pdbx_strand_id
1 'polypeptide(L)'
;EIQSHPYDFCELNNETCDMVKSFRSPNLGYVYSSPHGFFYDEGKGDVRSMLKYAGDELTHVLFADTFNQTMDCRYILNPPWLNGRGKADVTVHQHLAMGEGDVDFDGIFETLREMDFASKQLKPDAPKAGGDNIACVSMFGFPEKMDKQAPEARERIERELLGK
;
A
#
# COMPACT_ATOMS: atom_id res chain seq x y z
N GLU A 1 -0.74 -10.96 -7.71
CA GLU A 1 -0.10 -10.13 -6.68
C GLU A 1 -0.86 -10.28 -5.36
N ILE A 2 -0.13 -10.27 -4.27
CA ILE A 2 -0.70 -10.36 -2.91
C ILE A 2 -0.27 -9.11 -2.16
N GLN A 3 -1.20 -8.48 -1.48
CA GLN A 3 -0.95 -7.35 -0.59
C GLN A 3 -1.29 -7.71 0.85
N SER A 4 -0.62 -7.07 1.80
CA SER A 4 -1.06 -7.10 3.19
C SER A 4 -2.30 -6.21 3.35
N HIS A 5 -3.29 -6.71 4.09
CA HIS A 5 -4.52 -5.99 4.34
C HIS A 5 -5.01 -6.22 5.76
N PRO A 6 -5.45 -5.16 6.45
CA PRO A 6 -5.99 -5.24 7.80
C PRO A 6 -7.12 -6.27 7.92
N TYR A 7 -7.02 -7.08 8.98
CA TYR A 7 -8.02 -8.12 9.32
C TYR A 7 -8.18 -9.23 8.27
N ASP A 8 -7.24 -9.34 7.35
CA ASP A 8 -7.21 -10.42 6.37
C ASP A 8 -6.17 -11.49 6.75
N PHE A 9 -6.13 -12.61 6.02
CA PHE A 9 -5.16 -13.69 6.25
C PHE A 9 -3.71 -13.20 6.08
N CYS A 10 -3.49 -12.32 5.11
CA CYS A 10 -2.21 -11.67 4.85
C CYS A 10 -2.21 -10.28 5.50
N GLU A 11 -1.98 -10.22 6.78
CA GLU A 11 -2.15 -9.01 7.54
C GLU A 11 -0.86 -8.17 7.61
N LEU A 12 0.25 -8.79 7.96
CA LEU A 12 1.51 -8.09 8.17
C LEU A 12 2.39 -8.09 6.92
N ASN A 13 3.14 -6.99 6.73
CA ASN A 13 4.02 -6.82 5.57
C ASN A 13 5.02 -7.97 5.41
N ASN A 14 5.80 -8.25 6.44
CA ASN A 14 6.88 -9.24 6.34
C ASN A 14 6.35 -10.66 6.18
N GLU A 15 5.29 -11.01 6.90
CA GLU A 15 4.65 -12.33 6.78
C GLU A 15 4.07 -12.55 5.40
N THR A 16 3.44 -11.52 4.83
CA THR A 16 2.94 -11.55 3.45
C THR A 16 4.08 -11.72 2.44
N CYS A 17 5.18 -11.00 2.63
CA CYS A 17 6.37 -11.15 1.78
C CYS A 17 6.96 -12.56 1.87
N ASP A 18 7.06 -13.13 3.07
CA ASP A 18 7.57 -14.50 3.27
C ASP A 18 6.67 -15.54 2.61
N MET A 19 5.37 -15.34 2.70
CA MET A 19 4.41 -16.19 2.00
C MET A 19 4.63 -16.11 0.49
N VAL A 20 4.72 -14.91 -0.09
CA VAL A 20 4.99 -14.74 -1.54
C VAL A 20 6.30 -15.43 -1.93
N LYS A 21 7.38 -15.23 -1.17
CA LYS A 21 8.69 -15.87 -1.39
C LYS A 21 8.60 -17.39 -1.32
N SER A 22 7.77 -17.94 -0.44
CA SER A 22 7.64 -19.39 -0.25
C SER A 22 7.12 -20.11 -1.48
N PHE A 23 6.31 -19.47 -2.30
CA PHE A 23 5.79 -20.05 -3.55
C PHE A 23 6.85 -20.20 -4.64
N ARG A 24 7.96 -19.45 -4.57
CA ARG A 24 9.03 -19.46 -5.58
C ARG A 24 8.50 -19.34 -7.01
N SER A 25 7.44 -18.58 -7.19
CA SER A 25 6.77 -18.45 -8.47
C SER A 25 7.15 -17.13 -9.15
N PRO A 26 7.60 -17.14 -10.40
CA PRO A 26 7.86 -15.89 -11.13
C PRO A 26 6.58 -15.12 -11.45
N ASN A 27 5.42 -15.75 -11.29
CA ASN A 27 4.12 -15.15 -11.60
C ASN A 27 3.44 -14.51 -10.37
N LEU A 28 4.09 -14.57 -9.20
CA LEU A 28 3.55 -14.04 -7.98
C LEU A 28 4.46 -12.95 -7.43
N GLY A 29 3.90 -11.79 -7.14
CA GLY A 29 4.59 -10.66 -6.57
C GLY A 29 3.86 -10.09 -5.35
N TYR A 30 4.53 -9.21 -4.65
CA TYR A 30 4.02 -8.50 -3.50
C TYR A 30 3.59 -7.08 -3.88
N VAL A 31 2.46 -6.65 -3.33
CA VAL A 31 1.95 -5.28 -3.42
C VAL A 31 2.11 -4.58 -2.08
N TYR A 32 2.86 -3.51 -2.03
CA TYR A 32 2.88 -2.61 -0.88
C TYR A 32 1.77 -1.56 -1.02
N SER A 33 0.87 -1.51 -0.05
CA SER A 33 -0.17 -0.48 0.04
C SER A 33 0.16 0.49 1.17
N SER A 34 0.41 1.75 0.84
CA SER A 34 0.87 2.72 1.84
C SER A 34 -0.08 2.91 3.02
N PRO A 35 -1.41 2.99 2.85
CA PRO A 35 -2.31 3.11 3.99
C PRO A 35 -2.37 1.85 4.86
N HIS A 36 -2.20 0.66 4.25
CA HIS A 36 -2.23 -0.59 5.00
C HIS A 36 -0.93 -0.79 5.80
N GLY A 37 0.21 -0.51 5.18
CA GLY A 37 1.51 -0.58 5.87
C GLY A 37 1.58 0.40 7.04
N PHE A 38 1.13 1.63 6.85
CA PHE A 38 1.06 2.64 7.90
C PHE A 38 0.17 2.22 9.07
N PHE A 39 -0.96 1.60 8.79
CA PHE A 39 -1.92 1.13 9.77
C PHE A 39 -1.32 0.10 10.75
N TYR A 40 -0.64 -0.93 10.20
CA TYR A 40 -0.08 -2.00 11.02
C TYR A 40 1.11 -1.59 11.84
N ASP A 41 1.66 -0.49 11.49
CA ASP A 41 2.80 0.03 12.15
C ASP A 41 2.46 1.17 13.12
N GLU A 42 1.19 1.41 13.34
CA GLU A 42 0.67 2.50 14.17
C GLU A 42 1.30 3.85 13.82
N GLY A 43 1.65 4.05 12.54
CA GLY A 43 2.38 5.22 12.09
C GLY A 43 3.81 5.34 12.63
N LYS A 44 4.34 4.28 13.21
CA LYS A 44 5.71 4.23 13.75
C LYS A 44 6.64 3.46 12.83
N GLY A 45 6.15 2.87 11.74
CA GLY A 45 6.85 1.96 10.92
C GLY A 45 7.95 2.55 10.14
N ASP A 46 8.95 1.77 10.16
CA ASP A 46 10.05 1.95 9.27
C ASP A 46 9.60 1.46 7.87
N VAL A 47 8.92 2.34 7.16
CA VAL A 47 8.51 2.07 5.78
C VAL A 47 9.69 1.61 4.91
N ARG A 48 10.89 2.09 5.21
CA ARG A 48 12.13 1.71 4.54
C ARG A 48 12.44 0.24 4.76
N SER A 49 12.35 -0.23 6.02
CA SER A 49 12.53 -1.65 6.34
C SER A 49 11.48 -2.52 5.67
N MET A 50 10.23 -2.10 5.65
CA MET A 50 9.15 -2.85 5.02
C MET A 50 9.37 -3.02 3.52
N LEU A 51 9.68 -1.95 2.80
CA LEU A 51 9.92 -1.98 1.36
C LEU A 51 11.19 -2.80 1.03
N LYS A 52 12.28 -2.58 1.78
CA LYS A 52 13.53 -3.34 1.60
C LYS A 52 13.35 -4.82 1.92
N TYR A 53 12.51 -5.17 2.90
CA TYR A 53 12.20 -6.57 3.20
C TYR A 53 11.47 -7.28 2.04
N ALA A 54 10.56 -6.57 1.39
CA ALA A 54 9.90 -7.09 0.19
C ALA A 54 10.92 -7.35 -0.94
N GLY A 55 11.89 -6.45 -1.12
CA GLY A 55 12.99 -6.64 -2.05
C GLY A 55 12.53 -6.87 -3.49
N ASP A 56 12.97 -7.97 -4.08
CA ASP A 56 12.65 -8.31 -5.47
C ASP A 56 11.22 -8.83 -5.67
N GLU A 57 10.52 -9.15 -4.58
CA GLU A 57 9.10 -9.52 -4.67
C GLU A 57 8.19 -8.31 -4.83
N LEU A 58 8.67 -7.10 -4.51
CA LEU A 58 7.90 -5.87 -4.67
C LEU A 58 7.70 -5.56 -6.16
N THR A 59 6.48 -5.74 -6.63
CA THR A 59 6.09 -5.49 -8.03
C THR A 59 5.13 -4.33 -8.18
N HIS A 60 4.46 -3.93 -7.08
CA HIS A 60 3.43 -2.93 -7.15
C HIS A 60 3.39 -2.10 -5.86
N VAL A 61 3.17 -0.79 -6.00
CA VAL A 61 2.97 0.13 -4.88
C VAL A 61 1.67 0.89 -5.08
N LEU A 62 0.78 0.78 -4.09
CA LEU A 62 -0.47 1.54 -4.02
C LEU A 62 -0.26 2.78 -3.13
N PHE A 63 -0.47 3.95 -3.70
CA PHE A 63 -0.31 5.23 -3.03
C PHE A 63 -1.66 5.79 -2.60
N ALA A 64 -1.86 5.89 -1.30
CA ALA A 64 -2.93 6.64 -0.67
C ALA A 64 -2.47 7.06 0.73
N ASP A 65 -3.10 8.07 1.29
CA ASP A 65 -2.80 8.55 2.63
C ASP A 65 -3.79 8.02 3.67
N THR A 66 -3.40 8.06 4.93
CA THR A 66 -4.25 7.69 6.05
C THR A 66 -3.77 8.38 7.32
N PHE A 67 -4.67 8.52 8.30
CA PHE A 67 -4.32 8.96 9.65
C PHE A 67 -4.05 7.77 10.55
N ASN A 68 -3.16 7.95 11.51
CA ASN A 68 -3.07 7.06 12.66
C ASN A 68 -4.21 7.35 13.65
N GLN A 69 -5.36 6.76 13.38
CA GLN A 69 -6.56 7.06 14.12
C GLN A 69 -7.30 5.81 14.57
N THR A 70 -7.50 5.68 15.87
CA THR A 70 -8.41 4.70 16.45
C THR A 70 -9.81 5.29 16.52
N MET A 71 -10.78 4.58 16.01
CA MET A 71 -12.18 5.00 15.99
C MET A 71 -13.06 4.04 16.77
N ASP A 72 -14.03 4.60 17.49
CA ASP A 72 -15.18 3.83 18.02
C ASP A 72 -16.11 3.51 16.84
N CYS A 73 -15.97 2.34 16.28
CA CYS A 73 -16.69 1.94 15.07
C CYS A 73 -17.91 1.09 15.42
N ARG A 74 -19.08 1.65 15.17
CA ARG A 74 -20.34 0.92 15.22
C ARG A 74 -20.73 0.58 13.79
N TYR A 75 -20.69 -0.70 13.40
CA TYR A 75 -21.41 -1.24 12.23
C TYR A 75 -20.85 -1.05 10.83
N ILE A 76 -19.63 -0.65 10.60
CA ILE A 76 -19.29 -0.19 9.25
C ILE A 76 -19.16 -1.32 8.22
N LEU A 77 -18.81 -2.52 8.62
CA LEU A 77 -18.56 -3.58 7.62
C LEU A 77 -19.27 -4.91 7.88
N ASN A 78 -19.93 -5.06 9.01
CA ASN A 78 -20.57 -6.33 9.33
C ASN A 78 -22.10 -6.21 9.27
N PRO A 79 -22.77 -7.21 8.71
CA PRO A 79 -24.22 -7.28 8.77
C PRO A 79 -24.71 -7.20 10.22
N PRO A 80 -25.85 -6.56 10.47
CA PRO A 80 -26.36 -6.35 11.85
C PRO A 80 -26.49 -7.61 12.70
N TRP A 81 -26.62 -8.77 12.07
CA TRP A 81 -26.72 -10.08 12.75
C TRP A 81 -25.36 -10.66 13.17
N LEU A 82 -24.24 -10.17 12.62
CA LEU A 82 -22.90 -10.59 13.03
C LEU A 82 -22.35 -9.70 14.14
N ASN A 83 -22.86 -8.49 14.26
CA ASN A 83 -22.43 -7.58 15.28
C ASN A 83 -23.21 -7.85 16.56
N GLY A 84 -22.52 -8.41 17.54
CA GLY A 84 -22.99 -8.35 18.90
C GLY A 84 -23.27 -6.91 19.32
N ARG A 85 -24.04 -6.73 20.36
CA ARG A 85 -24.33 -5.43 20.96
C ARG A 85 -23.11 -4.89 21.71
N GLY A 86 -22.13 -4.38 20.98
CA GLY A 86 -20.89 -3.88 21.58
C GLY A 86 -20.24 -2.78 20.75
N LYS A 87 -19.44 -1.98 21.41
CA LYS A 87 -18.48 -1.09 20.79
C LYS A 87 -17.20 -1.88 20.59
N ALA A 88 -16.63 -1.79 19.38
CA ALA A 88 -15.27 -2.25 19.14
C ALA A 88 -14.42 -1.03 18.82
N ASP A 89 -13.31 -0.88 19.53
CA ASP A 89 -12.28 0.06 19.10
C ASP A 89 -11.56 -0.58 17.94
N VAL A 90 -11.66 0.06 16.77
CA VAL A 90 -10.98 -0.38 15.57
C VAL A 90 -10.15 0.75 15.00
N THR A 91 -8.97 0.45 14.57
CA THR A 91 -8.19 1.37 13.77
C THR A 91 -8.69 1.32 12.33
N VAL A 92 -8.94 2.47 11.73
CA VAL A 92 -9.50 2.57 10.39
C VAL A 92 -8.43 3.17 9.48
N HIS A 93 -8.05 2.41 8.46
CA HIS A 93 -7.26 2.96 7.38
C HIS A 93 -8.19 3.68 6.39
N GLN A 94 -7.79 4.87 6.01
CA GLN A 94 -8.43 5.61 4.94
C GLN A 94 -7.60 5.45 3.67
N HIS A 95 -8.17 5.86 2.54
CA HIS A 95 -7.46 6.03 1.28
C HIS A 95 -7.59 7.49 0.83
N LEU A 96 -6.94 8.36 1.58
CA LEU A 96 -6.97 9.80 1.34
C LEU A 96 -6.02 10.20 0.20
N ALA A 97 -6.15 11.43 -0.26
CA ALA A 97 -5.17 12.02 -1.16
C ALA A 97 -3.81 12.17 -0.46
N MET A 98 -2.74 12.01 -1.22
CA MET A 98 -1.38 12.12 -0.72
C MET A 98 -1.12 13.49 -0.10
N GLY A 99 -0.78 13.54 1.17
CA GLY A 99 -0.54 14.75 1.97
C GLY A 99 -1.76 15.20 2.78
N GLU A 100 -2.85 14.46 2.78
CA GLU A 100 -4.01 14.71 3.66
C GLU A 100 -3.92 13.93 4.98
N GLY A 101 -3.00 13.00 5.12
CA GLY A 101 -2.77 12.15 6.30
C GLY A 101 -1.36 12.24 6.83
N ASP A 102 -0.91 11.14 7.45
CA ASP A 102 0.35 11.06 8.19
C ASP A 102 1.38 10.11 7.55
N VAL A 103 1.11 9.55 6.37
CA VAL A 103 2.02 8.62 5.69
C VAL A 103 3.32 9.30 5.29
N ASP A 104 4.47 8.69 5.62
CA ASP A 104 5.80 9.17 5.21
C ASP A 104 6.08 8.87 3.72
N PHE A 105 5.48 9.66 2.84
CA PHE A 105 5.71 9.51 1.40
C PHE A 105 7.15 9.81 0.98
N ASP A 106 7.83 10.72 1.67
CA ASP A 106 9.21 11.05 1.34
C ASP A 106 10.12 9.85 1.60
N GLY A 107 9.91 9.15 2.73
CA GLY A 107 10.57 7.89 3.03
C GLY A 107 10.24 6.78 2.05
N ILE A 108 8.98 6.69 1.59
CA ILE A 108 8.58 5.74 0.54
C ILE A 108 9.33 6.03 -0.76
N PHE A 109 9.27 7.25 -1.26
CA PHE A 109 9.92 7.61 -2.53
C PHE A 109 11.43 7.46 -2.49
N GLU A 110 12.06 7.88 -1.40
CA GLU A 110 13.52 7.73 -1.22
C GLU A 110 13.89 6.24 -1.28
N THR A 111 13.17 5.39 -0.57
CA THR A 111 13.44 3.94 -0.56
C THR A 111 13.19 3.31 -1.92
N LEU A 112 12.12 3.67 -2.61
CA LEU A 112 11.85 3.15 -3.95
C LEU A 112 12.92 3.56 -4.96
N ARG A 113 13.49 4.77 -4.83
CA ARG A 113 14.66 5.20 -5.64
C ARG A 113 15.90 4.40 -5.30
N GLU A 114 16.21 4.21 -4.02
CA GLU A 114 17.34 3.38 -3.58
C GLU A 114 17.23 1.93 -4.07
N MET A 115 16.02 1.40 -4.17
CA MET A 115 15.73 0.06 -4.67
C MET A 115 15.70 -0.02 -6.20
N ASP A 116 15.84 1.10 -6.89
CA ASP A 116 15.74 1.19 -8.36
C ASP A 116 14.38 0.66 -8.88
N PHE A 117 13.31 0.91 -8.12
CA PHE A 117 12.00 0.35 -8.37
C PHE A 117 11.46 0.71 -9.76
N ALA A 118 11.67 1.94 -10.22
CA ALA A 118 11.13 2.43 -11.49
C ALA A 118 11.83 1.82 -12.71
N SER A 119 13.06 1.32 -12.57
CA SER A 119 13.84 0.70 -13.64
C SER A 119 13.90 -0.82 -13.54
N LYS A 120 13.45 -1.41 -12.43
CA LYS A 120 13.34 -2.87 -12.33
C LYS A 120 12.31 -3.39 -13.33
N GLN A 121 12.78 -4.12 -14.31
CA GLN A 121 11.90 -4.98 -15.08
C GLN A 121 11.45 -6.14 -14.18
N LEU A 122 10.21 -6.58 -14.39
CA LEU A 122 9.74 -7.83 -13.79
C LEU A 122 10.77 -8.93 -14.05
N LYS A 123 10.88 -9.86 -13.10
CA LYS A 123 11.86 -10.96 -13.10
C LYS A 123 12.10 -11.49 -14.52
N PRO A 124 13.35 -11.71 -14.94
CA PRO A 124 13.69 -12.06 -16.33
C PRO A 124 12.90 -13.24 -16.88
N ASP A 125 12.49 -14.16 -16.01
CA ASP A 125 11.76 -15.39 -16.36
C ASP A 125 10.25 -15.26 -16.18
N ALA A 126 9.74 -14.10 -15.74
CA ALA A 126 8.30 -13.89 -15.66
C ALA A 126 7.69 -13.82 -17.07
N PRO A 127 6.54 -14.44 -17.31
CA PRO A 127 5.82 -14.23 -18.55
C PRO A 127 5.59 -12.73 -18.71
N LYS A 128 5.97 -12.16 -19.86
CA LYS A 128 5.91 -10.72 -20.16
C LYS A 128 4.46 -10.18 -20.24
N ALA A 129 3.60 -10.63 -19.39
CA ALA A 129 2.20 -10.21 -19.35
C ALA A 129 1.97 -8.88 -18.65
N GLY A 130 3.02 -8.16 -18.26
CA GLY A 130 2.80 -6.97 -17.45
C GLY A 130 3.87 -5.90 -17.43
N GLY A 131 4.95 -6.02 -18.16
CA GLY A 131 5.91 -4.90 -18.22
C GLY A 131 6.59 -4.57 -16.88
N ASP A 132 6.80 -3.30 -16.65
CA ASP A 132 7.54 -2.71 -15.52
C ASP A 132 6.77 -2.79 -14.19
N ASN A 133 7.46 -2.53 -13.08
CA ASN A 133 6.82 -2.35 -11.79
C ASN A 133 5.73 -1.27 -11.83
N ILE A 134 4.67 -1.47 -11.07
CA ILE A 134 3.48 -0.61 -11.12
C ILE A 134 3.45 0.32 -9.90
N ALA A 135 3.29 1.61 -10.15
CA ALA A 135 2.91 2.61 -9.16
C ALA A 135 1.49 3.09 -9.45
N CYS A 136 0.59 2.93 -8.49
CA CYS A 136 -0.83 3.21 -8.68
C CYS A 136 -1.37 4.13 -7.60
N VAL A 137 -2.17 5.10 -8.00
CA VAL A 137 -2.96 5.94 -7.07
C VAL A 137 -4.19 5.14 -6.62
N SER A 138 -4.32 4.92 -5.31
CA SER A 138 -5.38 4.11 -4.71
C SER A 138 -6.21 4.93 -3.70
N MET A 139 -6.72 6.06 -4.13
CA MET A 139 -7.49 6.96 -3.28
C MET A 139 -8.99 6.69 -3.38
N PHE A 140 -9.68 6.81 -2.26
CA PHE A 140 -11.14 6.85 -2.19
C PHE A 140 -11.56 8.25 -1.77
N GLY A 141 -12.03 9.04 -2.70
CA GLY A 141 -12.42 10.41 -2.45
C GLY A 141 -13.83 10.72 -2.94
N PHE A 142 -14.27 11.91 -2.61
CA PHE A 142 -15.49 12.44 -3.23
C PHE A 142 -15.23 12.66 -4.73
N PRO A 143 -16.15 12.26 -5.61
CA PRO A 143 -15.96 12.36 -7.06
C PRO A 143 -15.51 13.75 -7.54
N GLU A 144 -16.06 14.80 -6.93
CA GLU A 144 -15.72 16.18 -7.26
C GLU A 144 -14.28 16.60 -6.93
N LYS A 145 -13.60 15.85 -6.06
CA LYS A 145 -12.19 16.07 -5.74
C LYS A 145 -11.27 15.21 -6.55
N MET A 146 -11.72 14.01 -6.95
CA MET A 146 -10.89 13.02 -7.62
C MET A 146 -10.33 13.51 -8.96
N ASP A 147 -11.13 14.27 -9.72
CA ASP A 147 -10.70 14.83 -11.01
C ASP A 147 -9.46 15.73 -10.90
N LYS A 148 -9.22 16.29 -9.72
CA LYS A 148 -8.04 17.09 -9.42
C LYS A 148 -6.96 16.29 -8.69
N GLN A 149 -7.33 15.61 -7.62
CA GLN A 149 -6.38 14.95 -6.72
C GLN A 149 -5.66 13.76 -7.35
N ALA A 150 -6.34 13.00 -8.22
CA ALA A 150 -5.71 11.86 -8.87
C ALA A 150 -4.63 12.26 -9.88
N PRO A 151 -4.82 13.24 -10.77
CA PRO A 151 -3.74 13.77 -11.59
C PRO A 151 -2.58 14.35 -10.78
N GLU A 152 -2.85 15.13 -9.72
CA GLU A 152 -1.80 15.70 -8.86
C GLU A 152 -0.95 14.61 -8.19
N ALA A 153 -1.59 13.55 -7.69
CA ALA A 153 -0.89 12.42 -7.11
C ALA A 153 -0.03 11.68 -8.15
N ARG A 154 -0.56 11.47 -9.36
CA ARG A 154 0.19 10.87 -10.46
C ARG A 154 1.40 11.72 -10.84
N GLU A 155 1.24 13.03 -11.00
CA GLU A 155 2.34 13.94 -11.31
C GLU A 155 3.43 13.90 -10.22
N ARG A 156 3.05 13.83 -8.95
CA ARG A 156 3.99 13.65 -7.84
C ARG A 156 4.75 12.34 -7.98
N ILE A 157 4.07 11.23 -8.20
CA ILE A 157 4.70 9.91 -8.37
C ILE A 157 5.68 9.92 -9.56
N GLU A 158 5.26 10.44 -10.71
CA GLU A 158 6.12 10.53 -11.89
C GLU A 158 7.35 11.40 -11.64
N ARG A 159 7.20 12.53 -11.00
CA ARG A 159 8.31 13.42 -10.62
C ARG A 159 9.29 12.73 -9.67
N GLU A 160 8.78 12.10 -8.61
CA GLU A 160 9.63 11.49 -7.58
C GLU A 160 10.33 10.22 -8.05
N LEU A 161 9.69 9.42 -8.89
CA LEU A 161 10.27 8.14 -9.34
C LEU A 161 10.98 8.23 -10.69
N LEU A 162 10.55 9.10 -11.59
CA LEU A 162 11.07 9.17 -12.97
C LEU A 162 11.82 10.47 -13.27
N GLY A 163 11.82 11.44 -12.36
CA GLY A 163 12.47 12.74 -12.55
C GLY A 163 11.83 13.59 -13.66
N LYS A 164 10.54 13.43 -13.89
CA LYS A 164 9.78 14.12 -14.96
C LYS A 164 9.07 15.36 -14.47
#